data_515a54c3c41ddabfd5d3dbab53375644
#
_entry.id   515a54c3c41ddabfd5d3dbab53375644
#
_cell.length_a   1.000
_cell.length_b   1.000
_cell.length_c   1.000
_cell.angle_alpha   90.00
_cell.angle_beta   90.00
_cell.angle_gamma   90.00
#
_symmetry.space_group_name_H-M   'P 1'
#
loop_
_entity.id
_entity.type
_entity.pdbx_description
1 polymer ?
#
loop_
_entity_poly.entity_id
_entity_poly.type
_entity_poly.pdbx_seq_one_letter_code
_entity_poly.pdbx_strand_id
1 'polypeptide(L)'
;MRLIIALLATLAFAAPTLASSRIKDMVDVEDVRDNHLVGYGLVVGLDGSGDSLRNSAFTNQSLNAMLEHFNVNTRDANLNTRNVAAVMVTASLPAFSSQGSRIDVTVSAIGDSSSLQGGVLIATPLFDSHGRAWAVAQGSLAVGGFEAGGDAAVITRGVPTSGRIANGALVENPFEGTGVDPWAEIANRDSLRLSLRNPDITTARRMADAINAYVGPGSARASDPSTVTLMRPGHFEGDMIDLLAEVEQLRVEADIPARVIIDENTGTIVMGENVRVSTVAIAQGNLTITVTESPIASQPAPFSQGETVVLPRTDVSVSEDNMQLGVLEESVSLSQLVDGLNAMGVSPRDMITILQAIKAAGALQAEIEVL
;
A
#
# COMPACT_ATOMS: atom_id res chain seq x y z
N MET A 1 -32.17 -39.94 -20.86
CA MET A 1 -32.22 -38.70 -21.69
C MET A 1 -32.63 -37.46 -20.90
N ARG A 2 -33.69 -37.47 -20.08
CA ARG A 2 -34.09 -36.31 -19.26
C ARG A 2 -33.08 -35.89 -18.17
N LEU A 3 -32.36 -36.82 -17.56
CA LEU A 3 -31.35 -36.57 -16.54
C LEU A 3 -30.06 -35.95 -17.11
N ILE A 4 -29.66 -36.30 -18.33
CA ILE A 4 -28.49 -35.76 -19.02
C ILE A 4 -28.74 -34.32 -19.48
N ILE A 5 -29.97 -34.01 -19.88
CA ILE A 5 -30.39 -32.64 -20.26
C ILE A 5 -30.41 -31.71 -19.01
N ALA A 6 -30.81 -32.22 -17.85
CA ALA A 6 -30.77 -31.46 -16.60
C ALA A 6 -29.34 -31.19 -16.11
N LEU A 7 -28.40 -32.13 -16.30
CA LEU A 7 -26.99 -31.98 -15.97
C LEU A 7 -26.28 -31.00 -16.92
N LEU A 8 -26.63 -30.98 -18.20
CA LEU A 8 -26.12 -30.01 -19.18
C LEU A 8 -26.67 -28.59 -18.96
N ALA A 9 -27.90 -28.44 -18.44
CA ALA A 9 -28.47 -27.13 -18.12
C ALA A 9 -27.84 -26.49 -16.89
N THR A 10 -27.30 -27.27 -15.94
CA THR A 10 -26.60 -26.72 -14.75
C THR A 10 -25.15 -26.28 -15.06
N LEU A 11 -24.53 -26.80 -16.13
CA LEU A 11 -23.19 -26.38 -16.55
C LEU A 11 -23.18 -25.05 -17.34
N ALA A 12 -24.31 -24.61 -17.83
CA ALA A 12 -24.42 -23.41 -18.69
C ALA A 12 -24.46 -22.06 -17.92
N PHE A 13 -24.42 -22.07 -16.56
CA PHE A 13 -24.49 -20.87 -15.72
C PHE A 13 -23.23 -20.56 -14.93
N ALA A 14 -22.09 -21.08 -15.30
CA ALA A 14 -20.80 -20.58 -14.81
C ALA A 14 -20.46 -19.28 -15.55
N ALA A 15 -21.16 -18.17 -15.24
CA ALA A 15 -20.72 -16.85 -15.67
C ALA A 15 -19.33 -16.61 -15.03
N PRO A 16 -18.33 -16.10 -15.81
CA PRO A 16 -17.05 -15.73 -15.24
C PRO A 16 -17.31 -14.71 -14.12
N THR A 17 -16.95 -15.05 -12.88
CA THR A 17 -16.94 -14.10 -11.78
C THR A 17 -15.81 -13.13 -12.01
N LEU A 18 -16.07 -12.01 -12.69
CA LEU A 18 -15.14 -10.90 -12.78
C LEU A 18 -14.76 -10.49 -11.35
N ALA A 19 -13.48 -10.29 -11.12
CA ALA A 19 -12.96 -9.91 -9.82
C ALA A 19 -13.44 -8.50 -9.47
N SER A 20 -14.56 -8.40 -8.75
CA SER A 20 -15.11 -7.13 -8.29
C SER A 20 -14.63 -6.83 -6.88
N SER A 21 -14.07 -5.64 -6.66
CA SER A 21 -13.62 -5.14 -5.36
C SER A 21 -14.66 -4.19 -4.77
N ARG A 22 -14.72 -4.11 -3.43
CA ARG A 22 -15.60 -3.12 -2.79
C ARG A 22 -14.96 -1.74 -2.88
N ILE A 23 -15.80 -0.71 -2.93
CA ILE A 23 -15.31 0.68 -2.98
C ILE A 23 -14.34 0.96 -1.84
N LYS A 24 -14.62 0.55 -0.60
CA LYS A 24 -13.74 0.75 0.56
C LYS A 24 -12.33 0.14 0.43
N ASP A 25 -12.20 -0.90 -0.40
CA ASP A 25 -10.90 -1.55 -0.60
C ASP A 25 -10.06 -0.81 -1.67
N MET A 26 -10.69 0.10 -2.43
CA MET A 26 -10.09 0.83 -3.56
C MET A 26 -9.86 2.31 -3.30
N VAL A 27 -10.54 2.90 -2.29
CA VAL A 27 -10.45 4.35 -2.02
C VAL A 27 -10.02 4.65 -0.59
N ASP A 28 -9.46 5.84 -0.43
CA ASP A 28 -9.30 6.51 0.86
C ASP A 28 -10.21 7.75 0.86
N VAL A 29 -10.80 8.03 2.02
CA VAL A 29 -11.68 9.18 2.19
C VAL A 29 -10.81 10.40 2.47
N GLU A 30 -11.00 11.50 1.73
CA GLU A 30 -10.27 12.74 1.95
C GLU A 30 -10.55 13.28 3.37
N ASP A 31 -9.53 13.84 4.01
CA ASP A 31 -9.51 14.30 5.41
C ASP A 31 -9.56 13.19 6.47
N VAL A 32 -9.75 11.93 6.08
CA VAL A 32 -9.64 10.76 6.97
C VAL A 32 -8.24 10.18 6.85
N ARG A 33 -7.34 10.67 7.67
CA ARG A 33 -5.93 10.22 7.68
C ARG A 33 -5.38 10.16 9.09
N ASP A 34 -4.39 9.32 9.27
CA ASP A 34 -3.62 9.31 10.49
C ASP A 34 -2.79 10.60 10.61
N ASN A 35 -2.75 11.17 11.81
CA ASN A 35 -1.93 12.32 12.13
C ASN A 35 -0.65 11.88 12.82
N HIS A 36 0.50 12.33 12.30
CA HIS A 36 1.78 12.05 12.95
C HIS A 36 1.99 12.99 14.13
N LEU A 37 2.26 12.39 15.29
CA LEU A 37 2.57 13.10 16.53
C LEU A 37 4.04 12.96 16.86
N VAL A 38 4.63 14.04 17.37
CA VAL A 38 6.03 14.08 17.77
C VAL A 38 6.12 14.70 19.17
N GLY A 39 6.97 14.13 20.00
CA GLY A 39 7.26 14.65 21.33
C GLY A 39 8.74 14.54 21.68
N TYR A 40 9.18 15.37 22.59
CA TYR A 40 10.50 15.29 23.21
C TYR A 40 10.34 14.85 24.66
N GLY A 41 11.06 13.80 25.04
CA GLY A 41 10.96 13.22 26.36
C GLY A 41 12.29 12.73 26.94
N LEU A 42 12.21 12.20 28.15
CA LEU A 42 13.33 11.56 28.84
C LEU A 42 12.99 10.11 29.14
N VAL A 43 13.94 9.24 28.90
CA VAL A 43 13.94 7.85 29.34
C VAL A 43 14.85 7.74 30.56
N VAL A 44 14.35 7.13 31.63
CA VAL A 44 15.05 6.93 32.89
C VAL A 44 15.20 5.46 33.20
N GLY A 45 16.09 5.12 34.14
CA GLY A 45 16.33 3.75 34.57
C GLY A 45 17.28 2.96 33.68
N LEU A 46 18.08 3.65 32.87
CA LEU A 46 19.13 3.04 32.05
C LEU A 46 20.34 2.66 32.91
N ASP A 47 20.83 1.43 32.78
CA ASP A 47 21.97 0.90 33.54
C ASP A 47 23.31 1.35 32.94
N GLY A 48 23.65 2.64 33.10
CA GLY A 48 24.90 3.21 32.58
C GLY A 48 24.97 3.39 31.08
N SER A 49 23.92 3.03 30.34
CA SER A 49 23.84 3.11 28.88
C SER A 49 23.22 4.40 28.34
N GLY A 50 22.79 5.29 29.24
CA GLY A 50 22.19 6.58 28.91
C GLY A 50 23.20 7.64 28.47
N ASP A 51 22.67 8.85 28.22
CA ASP A 51 23.45 9.99 27.77
C ASP A 51 24.51 10.43 28.78
N SER A 52 25.64 10.88 28.28
CA SER A 52 26.65 11.58 29.05
C SER A 52 26.19 13.03 29.27
N LEU A 53 25.78 13.37 30.48
CA LEU A 53 25.30 14.73 30.81
C LEU A 53 26.33 15.83 30.58
N ARG A 54 27.62 15.48 30.44
CA ARG A 54 28.69 16.43 30.09
C ARG A 54 28.67 16.78 28.59
N ASN A 55 28.32 15.81 27.75
CA ASN A 55 28.33 15.98 26.28
C ASN A 55 26.93 16.38 25.76
N SER A 56 25.88 15.95 26.46
CA SER A 56 24.48 16.18 26.03
C SER A 56 23.87 17.30 26.92
N ALA A 57 24.16 18.55 26.54
CA ALA A 57 23.69 19.73 27.30
C ALA A 57 22.14 19.79 27.35
N PHE A 58 21.44 19.37 26.30
CA PHE A 58 19.98 19.34 26.26
C PHE A 58 19.40 18.29 27.23
N THR A 59 20.02 17.11 27.38
CA THR A 59 19.61 16.09 28.35
C THR A 59 19.79 16.61 29.80
N ASN A 60 20.91 17.29 30.07
CA ASN A 60 21.15 17.90 31.36
C ASN A 60 20.12 18.99 31.69
N GLN A 61 19.84 19.89 30.75
CA GLN A 61 18.84 20.94 30.91
C GLN A 61 17.44 20.36 31.17
N SER A 62 17.04 19.36 30.41
CA SER A 62 15.72 18.73 30.56
C SER A 62 15.57 17.97 31.84
N LEU A 63 16.64 17.28 32.30
CA LEU A 63 16.66 16.61 33.60
C LEU A 63 16.54 17.61 34.75
N ASN A 64 17.27 18.73 34.71
CA ASN A 64 17.17 19.80 35.67
C ASN A 64 15.77 20.40 35.72
N ALA A 65 15.18 20.74 34.56
CA ALA A 65 13.84 21.29 34.48
C ALA A 65 12.79 20.32 35.06
N MET A 66 12.93 19.01 34.78
CA MET A 66 12.06 17.99 35.35
C MET A 66 12.18 17.91 36.87
N LEU A 67 13.41 17.91 37.42
CA LEU A 67 13.64 17.85 38.88
C LEU A 67 13.13 19.11 39.56
N GLU A 68 13.31 20.29 38.96
CA GLU A 68 12.75 21.54 39.45
C GLU A 68 11.21 21.52 39.46
N HIS A 69 10.59 20.90 38.46
CA HIS A 69 9.14 20.72 38.42
C HIS A 69 8.62 19.86 39.61
N PHE A 70 9.45 18.92 40.09
CA PHE A 70 9.17 18.11 41.28
C PHE A 70 9.67 18.77 42.58
N ASN A 71 10.00 20.07 42.57
CA ASN A 71 10.53 20.83 43.72
C ASN A 71 11.88 20.32 44.24
N VAL A 72 12.67 19.65 43.39
CA VAL A 72 14.05 19.27 43.73
C VAL A 72 14.99 20.36 43.23
N ASN A 73 15.69 21.05 44.13
CA ASN A 73 16.65 22.09 43.77
C ASN A 73 17.95 21.47 43.27
N THR A 74 18.29 21.74 42.01
CA THR A 74 19.48 21.19 41.34
C THR A 74 20.50 22.25 40.94
N ARG A 75 20.30 23.54 41.29
CA ARG A 75 21.09 24.68 40.82
C ARG A 75 22.58 24.59 41.14
N ASP A 76 22.93 23.97 42.27
CA ASP A 76 24.32 23.80 42.73
C ASP A 76 24.80 22.34 42.58
N ALA A 77 24.00 21.45 42.00
CA ALA A 77 24.32 20.05 41.87
C ALA A 77 25.00 19.74 40.51
N ASN A 78 26.20 19.19 40.59
CA ASN A 78 26.83 18.64 39.35
C ASN A 78 26.28 17.24 39.12
N LEU A 79 25.21 17.17 38.37
CA LEU A 79 24.57 15.89 38.00
C LEU A 79 25.50 15.11 37.08
N ASN A 80 25.91 13.94 37.50
CA ASN A 80 26.73 13.03 36.69
C ASN A 80 26.13 11.62 36.74
N THR A 81 25.26 11.35 35.81
CA THR A 81 24.60 10.04 35.66
C THR A 81 24.58 9.66 34.18
N ARG A 82 24.55 8.36 33.90
CA ARG A 82 24.31 7.78 32.57
C ARG A 82 23.05 6.92 32.57
N ASN A 83 22.14 7.17 33.49
CA ASN A 83 20.90 6.41 33.62
C ASN A 83 19.69 7.13 32.99
N VAL A 84 19.94 8.22 32.26
CA VAL A 84 18.93 9.04 31.61
C VAL A 84 19.35 9.29 30.18
N ALA A 85 18.40 9.27 29.25
CA ALA A 85 18.61 9.63 27.85
C ALA A 85 17.50 10.55 27.37
N ALA A 86 17.85 11.55 26.58
CA ALA A 86 16.89 12.35 25.83
C ALA A 86 16.44 11.62 24.58
N VAL A 87 15.14 11.63 24.34
CA VAL A 87 14.54 10.85 23.25
C VAL A 87 13.52 11.67 22.45
N MET A 88 13.46 11.36 21.16
CA MET A 88 12.35 11.71 20.31
C MET A 88 11.30 10.61 20.41
N VAL A 89 10.06 11.02 20.57
CA VAL A 89 8.91 10.13 20.70
C VAL A 89 7.97 10.39 19.54
N THR A 90 7.64 9.36 18.77
CA THR A 90 6.75 9.47 17.62
C THR A 90 5.59 8.51 17.76
N ALA A 91 4.40 8.93 17.31
CA ALA A 91 3.21 8.11 17.26
C ALA A 91 2.37 8.46 16.04
N SER A 92 1.54 7.53 15.59
CA SER A 92 0.50 7.78 14.60
C SER A 92 -0.84 7.79 15.32
N LEU A 93 -1.54 8.93 15.25
CA LEU A 93 -2.87 9.10 15.81
C LEU A 93 -3.89 8.74 14.72
N PRO A 94 -4.65 7.64 14.86
CA PRO A 94 -5.70 7.29 13.91
C PRO A 94 -6.76 8.40 13.81
N ALA A 95 -7.34 8.54 12.62
CA ALA A 95 -8.24 9.63 12.26
C ALA A 95 -9.39 9.88 13.25
N PHE A 96 -9.94 8.83 13.86
CA PHE A 96 -11.10 8.91 14.74
C PHE A 96 -10.79 8.41 16.16
N SER A 97 -9.58 8.69 16.63
CA SER A 97 -9.21 8.33 17.99
C SER A 97 -10.03 9.13 19.01
N SER A 98 -10.75 8.43 19.87
CA SER A 98 -11.50 9.04 20.98
C SER A 98 -10.59 9.31 22.17
N GLN A 99 -11.01 10.24 23.04
CA GLN A 99 -10.37 10.47 24.33
C GLN A 99 -10.30 9.17 25.15
N GLY A 100 -9.14 8.92 25.75
CA GLY A 100 -8.88 7.69 26.50
C GLY A 100 -8.42 6.51 25.65
N SER A 101 -8.42 6.62 24.30
CA SER A 101 -7.84 5.59 23.44
C SER A 101 -6.32 5.53 23.61
N ARG A 102 -5.75 4.35 23.37
CA ARG A 102 -4.32 4.12 23.47
C ARG A 102 -3.69 3.84 22.13
N ILE A 103 -2.56 4.46 21.88
CA ILE A 103 -1.79 4.30 20.64
C ILE A 103 -0.36 3.84 20.93
N ASP A 104 0.22 3.18 19.97
CA ASP A 104 1.60 2.72 20.04
C ASP A 104 2.58 3.88 19.83
N VAL A 105 3.72 3.78 20.50
CA VAL A 105 4.74 4.82 20.49
C VAL A 105 6.09 4.23 20.11
N THR A 106 6.81 4.93 19.27
CA THR A 106 8.21 4.66 18.96
C THR A 106 9.08 5.71 19.64
N VAL A 107 10.13 5.26 20.29
CA VAL A 107 11.05 6.09 21.07
C VAL A 107 12.46 5.90 20.52
N SER A 108 13.14 6.99 20.17
CA SER A 108 14.48 6.97 19.60
C SER A 108 15.40 7.94 20.33
N ALA A 109 16.59 7.50 20.70
CA ALA A 109 17.57 8.35 21.37
C ALA A 109 18.04 9.48 20.45
N ILE A 110 18.23 10.68 21.03
CA ILE A 110 18.77 11.85 20.33
C ILE A 110 20.23 12.09 20.74
N GLY A 111 20.56 11.70 21.97
CA GLY A 111 21.87 11.92 22.57
C GLY A 111 22.90 10.84 22.21
N ASP A 112 23.88 10.69 23.09
CA ASP A 112 24.98 9.73 22.97
C ASP A 112 24.74 8.42 23.76
N SER A 113 23.49 8.11 24.08
CA SER A 113 23.13 6.86 24.74
C SER A 113 23.41 5.65 23.85
N SER A 114 24.04 4.62 24.41
CA SER A 114 24.37 3.38 23.68
C SER A 114 23.18 2.41 23.64
N SER A 115 22.27 2.44 24.61
CA SER A 115 21.09 1.58 24.64
C SER A 115 19.96 2.19 25.48
N LEU A 116 18.71 1.95 25.06
CA LEU A 116 17.51 2.29 25.80
C LEU A 116 16.90 1.08 26.54
N GLN A 117 17.59 -0.06 26.55
CA GLN A 117 17.08 -1.29 27.15
C GLN A 117 16.84 -1.14 28.66
N GLY A 118 15.69 -1.63 29.12
CA GLY A 118 15.26 -1.53 30.52
C GLY A 118 14.76 -0.15 30.96
N GLY A 119 14.84 0.84 30.05
CA GLY A 119 14.40 2.20 30.35
C GLY A 119 12.89 2.38 30.37
N VAL A 120 12.46 3.42 31.08
CA VAL A 120 11.07 3.84 31.19
C VAL A 120 10.95 5.28 30.66
N LEU A 121 10.07 5.50 29.71
CA LEU A 121 9.71 6.83 29.24
C LEU A 121 8.84 7.51 30.28
N ILE A 122 9.23 8.70 30.71
CA ILE A 122 8.41 9.55 31.56
C ILE A 122 7.32 10.25 30.78
N ALA A 123 6.28 10.74 31.46
CA ALA A 123 5.14 11.41 30.82
C ALA A 123 5.62 12.49 29.83
N THR A 124 5.36 12.26 28.58
CA THR A 124 5.83 13.06 27.44
C THR A 124 4.64 13.48 26.59
N PRO A 125 4.34 14.78 26.46
CA PRO A 125 3.29 15.25 25.57
C PRO A 125 3.72 15.06 24.11
N LEU A 126 2.75 14.64 23.28
CA LEU A 126 2.92 14.47 21.84
C LEU A 126 2.12 15.53 21.10
N PHE A 127 2.78 16.23 20.20
CA PHE A 127 2.26 17.38 19.46
C PHE A 127 2.07 17.06 17.98
N ASP A 128 1.07 17.70 17.38
CA ASP A 128 0.90 17.72 15.91
C ASP A 128 1.85 18.75 15.26
N SER A 129 1.79 18.85 13.93
CA SER A 129 2.55 19.84 13.15
C SER A 129 2.20 21.31 13.46
N HIS A 130 1.08 21.56 14.16
CA HIS A 130 0.62 22.88 14.58
C HIS A 130 0.99 23.20 16.03
N GLY A 131 1.69 22.29 16.72
CA GLY A 131 2.10 22.46 18.11
C GLY A 131 0.99 22.23 19.13
N ARG A 132 -0.10 21.55 18.78
CA ARG A 132 -1.16 21.17 19.71
C ARG A 132 -0.86 19.80 20.31
N ALA A 133 -1.00 19.68 21.63
CA ALA A 133 -0.83 18.41 22.34
C ALA A 133 -2.09 17.55 22.18
N TRP A 134 -1.91 16.31 21.71
CA TRP A 134 -3.01 15.37 21.44
C TRP A 134 -2.98 14.15 22.35
N ALA A 135 -1.79 13.73 22.76
CA ALA A 135 -1.63 12.54 23.56
C ALA A 135 -0.46 12.72 24.56
N VAL A 136 -0.45 11.88 25.59
CA VAL A 136 0.67 11.80 26.55
C VAL A 136 1.22 10.38 26.51
N ALA A 137 2.51 10.26 26.18
CA ALA A 137 3.22 8.99 26.12
C ALA A 137 3.95 8.69 27.44
N GLN A 138 3.85 7.45 27.92
CA GLN A 138 4.54 6.97 29.10
C GLN A 138 4.62 5.44 29.09
N GLY A 139 5.71 4.86 29.62
CA GLY A 139 5.79 3.42 29.82
C GLY A 139 7.16 2.82 29.65
N SER A 140 7.27 1.52 29.88
CA SER A 140 8.51 0.76 29.73
C SER A 140 8.80 0.46 28.27
N LEU A 141 10.04 0.64 27.84
CA LEU A 141 10.48 0.41 26.47
C LEU A 141 10.71 -1.07 26.20
N ALA A 142 10.15 -1.56 25.10
CA ALA A 142 10.56 -2.82 24.48
C ALA A 142 11.58 -2.51 23.38
N VAL A 143 12.84 -2.86 23.60
CA VAL A 143 13.95 -2.64 22.66
C VAL A 143 14.25 -3.95 21.94
N GLY A 144 14.25 -3.92 20.60
CA GLY A 144 14.49 -5.11 19.76
C GLY A 144 15.97 -5.43 19.52
N GLY A 145 16.88 -4.62 20.03
CA GLY A 145 18.32 -4.79 19.88
C GLY A 145 19.01 -4.99 21.23
N PHE A 146 20.19 -5.61 21.19
CA PHE A 146 21.09 -5.62 22.33
C PHE A 146 22.53 -5.38 21.89
N GLU A 147 23.28 -4.79 22.78
CA GLU A 147 24.73 -4.64 22.68
C GLU A 147 25.38 -5.42 23.81
N ALA A 148 26.27 -6.31 23.49
CA ALA A 148 27.04 -7.08 24.45
C ALA A 148 28.52 -7.07 24.05
N GLY A 149 29.36 -6.61 24.95
CA GLY A 149 30.80 -6.53 24.66
C GLY A 149 31.63 -6.20 25.89
N GLY A 150 32.93 -6.30 25.72
CA GLY A 150 33.97 -5.87 26.64
C GLY A 150 35.01 -5.05 25.88
N ASP A 151 36.09 -4.65 26.58
CA ASP A 151 37.16 -3.79 26.02
C ASP A 151 37.80 -4.30 24.71
N ALA A 152 37.62 -5.58 24.37
CA ALA A 152 38.24 -6.21 23.20
C ALA A 152 37.30 -6.50 22.02
N ALA A 153 35.98 -6.58 22.24
CA ALA A 153 34.98 -6.80 21.17
C ALA A 153 33.57 -6.42 21.64
N VAL A 154 32.82 -5.79 20.73
CA VAL A 154 31.40 -5.42 20.90
C VAL A 154 30.57 -6.14 19.84
N ILE A 155 29.53 -6.84 20.26
CA ILE A 155 28.56 -7.49 19.37
C ILE A 155 27.23 -6.73 19.53
N THR A 156 26.84 -6.04 18.46
CA THR A 156 25.54 -5.37 18.39
C THR A 156 24.60 -6.14 17.49
N ARG A 157 23.41 -6.44 17.99
CA ARG A 157 22.33 -7.04 17.19
C ARG A 157 21.07 -6.17 17.26
N GLY A 158 20.58 -5.75 16.11
CA GLY A 158 19.46 -4.81 16.03
C GLY A 158 19.88 -3.37 16.35
N VAL A 159 18.91 -2.52 16.68
CA VAL A 159 19.14 -1.10 17.04
C VAL A 159 18.79 -0.89 18.51
N PRO A 160 19.78 -0.87 19.43
CA PRO A 160 19.52 -0.75 20.86
C PRO A 160 19.08 0.66 21.29
N THR A 161 19.27 1.68 20.43
CA THR A 161 18.91 3.08 20.68
C THR A 161 17.50 3.45 20.23
N SER A 162 16.71 2.47 19.77
CA SER A 162 15.30 2.63 19.44
C SER A 162 14.46 1.56 20.11
N GLY A 163 13.28 1.93 20.61
CA GLY A 163 12.35 1.02 21.26
C GLY A 163 10.90 1.39 20.96
N ARG A 164 9.99 0.47 21.27
CA ARG A 164 8.55 0.64 21.13
C ARG A 164 7.86 0.47 22.47
N ILE A 165 6.81 1.24 22.69
CA ILE A 165 5.91 1.07 23.84
C ILE A 165 4.53 0.76 23.25
N ALA A 166 4.10 -0.48 23.36
CA ALA A 166 2.77 -0.88 22.92
C ALA A 166 1.71 -0.22 23.80
N ASN A 167 0.71 0.41 23.19
CA ASN A 167 -0.31 1.20 23.88
C ASN A 167 0.30 2.27 24.81
N GLY A 168 1.44 2.83 24.41
CA GLY A 168 2.28 3.68 25.26
C GLY A 168 1.82 5.12 25.39
N ALA A 169 0.94 5.59 24.51
CA ALA A 169 0.37 6.92 24.66
C ALA A 169 -1.14 6.87 24.85
N LEU A 170 -1.62 7.73 25.73
CA LEU A 170 -3.03 7.98 25.99
C LEU A 170 -3.46 9.24 25.25
N VAL A 171 -4.50 9.15 24.44
CA VAL A 171 -5.11 10.30 23.78
C VAL A 171 -5.91 11.07 24.83
N GLU A 172 -5.47 12.29 25.13
CA GLU A 172 -6.08 13.09 26.21
C GLU A 172 -7.17 14.03 25.67
N ASN A 173 -6.90 14.68 24.57
CA ASN A 173 -7.80 15.69 24.07
C ASN A 173 -7.78 15.83 22.56
N PRO A 174 -8.53 14.99 21.84
CA PRO A 174 -8.52 15.01 20.39
C PRO A 174 -9.10 16.30 19.80
N PHE A 175 -9.92 17.07 20.55
CA PHE A 175 -10.73 18.15 19.96
C PHE A 175 -10.89 19.42 20.80
N GLU A 176 -10.24 19.53 21.97
CA GLU A 176 -10.33 20.72 22.80
C GLU A 176 -9.63 21.92 22.13
N GLY A 177 -10.42 22.88 21.71
CA GLY A 177 -9.95 24.12 21.05
C GLY A 177 -10.50 24.37 19.67
N THR A 178 -11.04 23.38 18.96
CA THR A 178 -11.72 23.56 17.68
C THR A 178 -13.24 23.65 17.84
N GLY A 179 -13.79 23.16 18.94
CA GLY A 179 -15.24 23.12 19.18
C GLY A 179 -16.02 22.21 18.19
N VAL A 180 -15.30 21.50 17.33
CA VAL A 180 -15.91 20.70 16.26
C VAL A 180 -15.37 19.27 16.39
N ASP A 181 -16.29 18.35 16.60
CA ASP A 181 -16.04 16.92 16.44
C ASP A 181 -15.81 16.64 14.93
N PRO A 182 -14.65 16.14 14.50
CA PRO A 182 -14.41 15.82 13.08
C PRO A 182 -15.43 14.86 12.50
N TRP A 183 -15.99 14.00 13.32
CA TRP A 183 -17.07 13.10 12.92
C TRP A 183 -18.34 13.87 12.60
N ALA A 184 -18.71 14.79 13.49
CA ALA A 184 -19.87 15.69 13.26
C ALA A 184 -19.62 16.63 12.07
N GLU A 185 -18.38 17.05 11.84
CA GLU A 185 -18.03 17.83 10.67
C GLU A 185 -18.25 17.05 9.37
N ILE A 186 -17.73 15.81 9.29
CA ILE A 186 -17.91 14.93 8.12
C ILE A 186 -19.38 14.56 7.95
N ALA A 187 -20.09 14.23 9.04
CA ALA A 187 -21.50 13.88 9.00
C ALA A 187 -22.39 14.98 8.39
N ASN A 188 -22.05 16.25 8.68
CA ASN A 188 -22.83 17.39 8.22
C ASN A 188 -22.39 17.94 6.84
N ARG A 189 -21.37 17.38 6.21
CA ARG A 189 -20.95 17.80 4.86
C ARG A 189 -22.01 17.41 3.82
N ASP A 190 -22.15 18.26 2.81
CA ASP A 190 -22.99 17.98 1.64
C ASP A 190 -22.23 17.16 0.57
N SER A 191 -20.91 17.13 0.64
CA SER A 191 -20.08 16.37 -0.29
C SER A 191 -18.83 15.81 0.39
N LEU A 192 -18.35 14.68 -0.11
CA LEU A 192 -17.14 13.99 0.33
C LEU A 192 -16.32 13.56 -0.88
N ARG A 193 -15.01 13.60 -0.77
CA ARG A 193 -14.11 13.17 -1.85
C ARG A 193 -13.51 11.82 -1.51
N LEU A 194 -13.65 10.88 -2.46
CA LEU A 194 -13.10 9.55 -2.39
C LEU A 194 -11.88 9.51 -3.31
N SER A 195 -10.71 9.30 -2.74
CA SER A 195 -9.45 9.24 -3.49
C SER A 195 -9.12 7.78 -3.82
N LEU A 196 -8.97 7.45 -5.10
CA LEU A 196 -8.57 6.11 -5.52
C LEU A 196 -7.11 5.85 -5.15
N ARG A 197 -6.83 4.70 -4.53
CA ARG A 197 -5.45 4.24 -4.25
C ARG A 197 -4.65 4.01 -5.52
N ASN A 198 -5.31 3.48 -6.55
CA ASN A 198 -4.75 3.32 -7.88
C ASN A 198 -5.51 4.24 -8.86
N PRO A 199 -4.96 5.42 -9.20
CA PRO A 199 -5.61 6.37 -10.08
C PRO A 199 -5.88 5.78 -11.47
N ASP A 200 -7.16 5.70 -11.87
CA ASP A 200 -7.60 5.28 -13.19
C ASP A 200 -8.98 5.89 -13.53
N ILE A 201 -9.08 6.51 -14.72
CA ILE A 201 -10.29 7.23 -15.14
C ILE A 201 -11.48 6.30 -15.38
N THR A 202 -11.22 5.08 -15.87
CA THR A 202 -12.26 4.08 -16.15
C THR A 202 -12.84 3.56 -14.83
N THR A 203 -11.99 3.24 -13.88
CA THR A 203 -12.38 2.82 -12.52
C THR A 203 -13.13 3.93 -11.79
N ALA A 204 -12.63 5.18 -11.84
CA ALA A 204 -13.32 6.33 -11.23
C ALA A 204 -14.72 6.52 -11.82
N ARG A 205 -14.87 6.37 -13.13
CA ARG A 205 -16.15 6.48 -13.81
C ARG A 205 -17.08 5.33 -13.46
N ARG A 206 -16.62 4.08 -13.50
CA ARG A 206 -17.40 2.90 -13.10
C ARG A 206 -17.88 3.02 -11.65
N MET A 207 -17.03 3.55 -10.77
CA MET A 207 -17.40 3.82 -9.37
C MET A 207 -18.50 4.87 -9.27
N ALA A 208 -18.36 6.01 -9.95
CA ALA A 208 -19.39 7.04 -9.98
C ALA A 208 -20.72 6.52 -10.56
N ASP A 209 -20.68 5.71 -11.61
CA ASP A 209 -21.86 5.10 -12.22
C ASP A 209 -22.53 4.11 -11.27
N ALA A 210 -21.77 3.28 -10.55
CA ALA A 210 -22.29 2.34 -9.54
C ALA A 210 -22.96 3.07 -8.38
N ILE A 211 -22.36 4.14 -7.87
CA ILE A 211 -22.95 4.98 -6.81
C ILE A 211 -24.24 5.64 -7.31
N ASN A 212 -24.22 6.24 -8.50
CA ASN A 212 -25.40 6.87 -9.08
C ASN A 212 -26.55 5.88 -9.35
N ALA A 213 -26.23 4.64 -9.70
CA ALA A 213 -27.24 3.59 -9.88
C ALA A 213 -27.88 3.17 -8.55
N TYR A 214 -27.14 3.21 -7.44
CA TYR A 214 -27.60 2.81 -6.12
C TYR A 214 -28.34 3.94 -5.40
N VAL A 215 -27.72 5.11 -5.31
CA VAL A 215 -28.23 6.25 -4.50
C VAL A 215 -29.17 7.14 -5.31
N GLY A 216 -28.90 7.30 -6.61
CA GLY A 216 -29.65 8.16 -7.49
C GLY A 216 -28.75 9.03 -8.39
N PRO A 217 -29.29 9.53 -9.51
CA PRO A 217 -28.52 10.35 -10.45
C PRO A 217 -27.94 11.60 -9.81
N GLY A 218 -26.66 11.87 -10.05
CA GLY A 218 -25.98 13.06 -9.55
C GLY A 218 -25.40 12.93 -8.14
N SER A 219 -25.50 11.74 -7.51
CA SER A 219 -24.93 11.49 -6.17
C SER A 219 -23.42 11.26 -6.22
N ALA A 220 -22.86 10.91 -7.38
CA ALA A 220 -21.41 10.78 -7.53
C ALA A 220 -20.94 11.28 -8.88
N ARG A 221 -19.72 11.83 -8.89
CA ARG A 221 -19.06 12.31 -10.11
C ARG A 221 -17.55 12.03 -10.02
N ALA A 222 -17.00 11.42 -11.06
CA ALA A 222 -15.54 11.37 -11.25
C ALA A 222 -15.05 12.78 -11.62
N SER A 223 -14.24 13.38 -10.76
CA SER A 223 -13.69 14.72 -10.96
C SER A 223 -12.37 14.67 -11.74
N ASP A 224 -11.59 13.64 -11.48
CA ASP A 224 -10.30 13.35 -12.13
C ASP A 224 -10.01 11.83 -12.02
N PRO A 225 -8.91 11.30 -12.60
CA PRO A 225 -8.59 9.87 -12.54
C PRO A 225 -8.42 9.29 -11.14
N SER A 226 -8.14 10.15 -10.15
CA SER A 226 -7.90 9.74 -8.76
C SER A 226 -9.06 10.05 -7.82
N THR A 227 -10.01 10.92 -8.22
CA THR A 227 -10.99 11.47 -7.28
C THR A 227 -12.43 11.29 -7.77
N VAL A 228 -13.24 10.68 -6.93
CA VAL A 228 -14.70 10.63 -7.08
C VAL A 228 -15.34 11.48 -5.98
N THR A 229 -16.11 12.47 -6.38
CA THR A 229 -16.87 13.31 -5.42
C THR A 229 -18.23 12.65 -5.18
N LEU A 230 -18.49 12.29 -3.92
CA LEU A 230 -19.77 11.81 -3.42
C LEU A 230 -20.56 13.01 -2.90
N MET A 231 -21.80 13.15 -3.31
CA MET A 231 -22.71 14.22 -2.90
C MET A 231 -23.94 13.60 -2.23
N ARG A 232 -24.35 14.18 -1.10
CA ARG A 232 -25.56 13.74 -0.41
C ARG A 232 -26.80 14.30 -1.10
N PRO A 233 -27.64 13.46 -1.71
CA PRO A 233 -28.87 13.97 -2.33
C PRO A 233 -29.91 14.32 -1.26
N GLY A 234 -30.73 15.34 -1.53
CA GLY A 234 -31.71 15.85 -0.57
C GLY A 234 -32.84 14.88 -0.19
N HIS A 235 -32.96 13.75 -0.90
CA HIS A 235 -33.92 12.69 -0.59
C HIS A 235 -33.33 11.57 0.30
N PHE A 236 -32.03 11.59 0.58
CA PHE A 236 -31.37 10.59 1.41
C PHE A 236 -31.68 10.89 2.89
N GLU A 237 -32.32 9.92 3.57
CA GLU A 237 -32.63 10.00 4.99
C GLU A 237 -31.43 9.49 5.81
N GLY A 238 -30.50 10.38 6.12
CA GLY A 238 -29.29 10.06 6.86
C GLY A 238 -28.23 11.14 6.72
N ASP A 239 -27.16 10.99 7.44
CA ASP A 239 -25.99 11.87 7.33
C ASP A 239 -25.01 11.39 6.23
N MET A 240 -23.90 12.10 6.05
CA MET A 240 -22.89 11.74 5.06
C MET A 240 -22.17 10.44 5.42
N ILE A 241 -22.11 10.10 6.70
CA ILE A 241 -21.47 8.86 7.18
C ILE A 241 -22.34 7.65 6.88
N ASP A 242 -23.65 7.78 7.08
CA ASP A 242 -24.60 6.73 6.71
C ASP A 242 -24.53 6.45 5.21
N LEU A 243 -24.51 7.51 4.40
CA LEU A 243 -24.37 7.40 2.95
C LEU A 243 -23.03 6.73 2.57
N LEU A 244 -21.94 7.11 3.22
CA LEU A 244 -20.63 6.51 2.98
C LEU A 244 -20.63 5.02 3.33
N ALA A 245 -21.23 4.64 4.46
CA ALA A 245 -21.31 3.25 4.92
C ALA A 245 -22.07 2.34 3.94
N GLU A 246 -23.11 2.86 3.28
CA GLU A 246 -23.82 2.14 2.22
C GLU A 246 -23.02 2.04 0.93
N VAL A 247 -22.42 3.16 0.50
CA VAL A 247 -21.65 3.26 -0.73
C VAL A 247 -20.37 2.42 -0.67
N GLU A 248 -19.68 2.37 0.46
CA GLU A 248 -18.42 1.64 0.62
C GLU A 248 -18.53 0.13 0.36
N GLN A 249 -19.75 -0.46 0.50
CA GLN A 249 -19.99 -1.88 0.28
C GLN A 249 -20.27 -2.20 -1.20
N LEU A 250 -20.53 -1.21 -2.04
CA LEU A 250 -20.78 -1.43 -3.46
C LEU A 250 -19.56 -2.06 -4.12
N ARG A 251 -19.82 -2.97 -5.04
CA ARG A 251 -18.80 -3.68 -5.79
C ARG A 251 -18.57 -3.02 -7.14
N VAL A 252 -17.33 -2.78 -7.47
CA VAL A 252 -16.90 -2.19 -8.74
C VAL A 252 -15.75 -3.02 -9.31
N GLU A 253 -15.75 -3.17 -10.62
CA GLU A 253 -14.66 -3.80 -11.35
C GLU A 253 -13.58 -2.75 -11.62
N ALA A 254 -12.44 -2.89 -10.95
CA ALA A 254 -11.29 -2.03 -11.18
C ALA A 254 -10.66 -2.33 -12.55
N ASP A 255 -10.32 -1.30 -13.29
CA ASP A 255 -9.49 -1.42 -14.48
C ASP A 255 -8.02 -1.50 -14.06
N ILE A 256 -7.35 -2.55 -14.49
CA ILE A 256 -5.96 -2.78 -14.16
C ILE A 256 -5.13 -2.51 -15.42
N PRO A 257 -4.23 -1.50 -15.40
CA PRO A 257 -3.36 -1.26 -16.52
C PRO A 257 -2.48 -2.48 -16.80
N ALA A 258 -2.21 -2.73 -18.08
CA ALA A 258 -1.32 -3.80 -18.48
C ALA A 258 0.10 -3.49 -17.96
N ARG A 259 0.56 -4.27 -16.97
CA ARG A 259 1.87 -4.10 -16.32
C ARG A 259 2.59 -5.44 -16.21
N VAL A 260 3.89 -5.41 -16.39
CA VAL A 260 4.80 -6.54 -16.19
C VAL A 260 5.83 -6.12 -15.14
N ILE A 261 5.90 -6.84 -14.04
CA ILE A 261 6.88 -6.62 -12.98
C ILE A 261 7.90 -7.74 -13.05
N ILE A 262 9.17 -7.39 -13.04
CA ILE A 262 10.28 -8.31 -13.18
C ILE A 262 11.24 -8.11 -12.01
N ASP A 263 11.51 -9.17 -11.26
CA ASP A 263 12.59 -9.19 -10.26
C ASP A 263 13.81 -9.89 -10.86
N GLU A 264 14.85 -9.11 -11.11
CA GLU A 264 16.10 -9.61 -11.71
C GLU A 264 16.88 -10.54 -10.76
N ASN A 265 16.73 -10.39 -9.44
CA ASN A 265 17.48 -11.17 -8.46
C ASN A 265 16.91 -12.58 -8.33
N THR A 266 15.58 -12.70 -8.30
CA THR A 266 14.89 -13.98 -8.17
C THR A 266 14.48 -14.59 -9.50
N GLY A 267 14.48 -13.81 -10.59
CA GLY A 267 13.99 -14.21 -11.90
C GLY A 267 12.46 -14.33 -11.96
N THR A 268 11.75 -13.73 -11.00
CA THR A 268 10.28 -13.78 -10.96
C THR A 268 9.69 -12.77 -11.91
N ILE A 269 8.75 -13.20 -12.76
CA ILE A 269 8.00 -12.34 -13.68
C ILE A 269 6.53 -12.38 -13.28
N VAL A 270 5.94 -11.23 -12.94
CA VAL A 270 4.52 -11.07 -12.65
C VAL A 270 3.87 -10.25 -13.73
N MET A 271 2.81 -10.75 -14.33
CA MET A 271 2.12 -10.07 -15.43
C MET A 271 0.61 -10.08 -15.24
N GLY A 272 -0.05 -9.00 -15.65
CA GLY A 272 -1.51 -8.91 -15.68
C GLY A 272 -2.08 -9.70 -16.88
N GLU A 273 -3.34 -10.15 -16.79
CA GLU A 273 -4.03 -10.89 -17.84
C GLU A 273 -4.24 -10.09 -19.14
N ASN A 274 -4.25 -8.75 -19.03
CA ASN A 274 -4.47 -7.82 -20.15
C ASN A 274 -3.19 -7.50 -20.94
N VAL A 275 -2.04 -8.09 -20.59
CA VAL A 275 -0.78 -7.86 -21.28
C VAL A 275 -0.76 -8.68 -22.58
N ARG A 276 -0.73 -7.97 -23.72
CA ARG A 276 -0.72 -8.56 -25.06
C ARG A 276 0.52 -8.16 -25.84
N VAL A 277 0.98 -9.07 -26.69
CA VAL A 277 2.12 -8.85 -27.58
C VAL A 277 1.60 -8.80 -29.02
N SER A 278 1.92 -7.71 -29.72
CA SER A 278 1.64 -7.55 -31.14
C SER A 278 2.67 -8.33 -31.99
N THR A 279 2.40 -8.44 -33.29
CA THR A 279 3.31 -9.10 -34.21
C THR A 279 4.72 -8.54 -34.13
N VAL A 280 5.70 -9.38 -33.78
CA VAL A 280 7.10 -9.02 -33.67
C VAL A 280 7.99 -10.23 -33.98
N ALA A 281 9.12 -9.99 -34.60
CA ALA A 281 10.18 -10.99 -34.78
C ALA A 281 11.40 -10.58 -34.00
N ILE A 282 11.94 -11.48 -33.19
CA ILE A 282 13.11 -11.25 -32.33
C ILE A 282 14.12 -12.34 -32.59
N ALA A 283 15.36 -11.96 -32.78
CA ALA A 283 16.48 -12.89 -32.84
C ALA A 283 17.49 -12.53 -31.74
N GLN A 284 17.80 -13.49 -30.88
CA GLN A 284 18.81 -13.35 -29.83
C GLN A 284 19.73 -14.58 -29.85
N GLY A 285 21.00 -14.36 -30.18
CA GLY A 285 21.95 -15.47 -30.34
C GLY A 285 21.54 -16.37 -31.51
N ASN A 286 21.24 -17.64 -31.21
CA ASN A 286 20.74 -18.63 -32.17
C ASN A 286 19.21 -18.82 -32.11
N LEU A 287 18.49 -18.03 -31.30
CA LEU A 287 17.04 -18.11 -31.13
C LEU A 287 16.33 -17.04 -31.96
N THR A 288 15.41 -17.44 -32.83
CA THR A 288 14.54 -16.54 -33.60
C THR A 288 13.09 -16.79 -33.21
N ILE A 289 12.42 -15.73 -32.75
CA ILE A 289 11.02 -15.76 -32.35
C ILE A 289 10.21 -14.89 -33.32
N THR A 290 9.16 -15.44 -33.88
CA THR A 290 8.25 -14.69 -34.73
C THR A 290 6.81 -14.84 -34.25
N VAL A 291 6.18 -13.71 -33.93
CA VAL A 291 4.75 -13.62 -33.59
C VAL A 291 4.03 -13.04 -34.80
N THR A 292 3.04 -13.73 -35.35
CA THR A 292 2.29 -13.29 -36.54
C THR A 292 0.79 -13.33 -36.25
N GLU A 293 0.10 -12.23 -36.50
CA GLU A 293 -1.37 -12.18 -36.46
C GLU A 293 -1.94 -12.52 -37.81
N SER A 294 -2.79 -13.55 -37.86
CA SER A 294 -3.49 -13.97 -39.10
C SER A 294 -4.98 -14.13 -38.82
N PRO A 295 -5.81 -13.13 -39.10
CA PRO A 295 -7.25 -13.24 -38.91
C PRO A 295 -7.85 -14.28 -39.91
N ILE A 296 -8.62 -15.23 -39.38
CA ILE A 296 -9.36 -16.20 -40.21
C ILE A 296 -10.82 -15.78 -40.24
N ALA A 297 -11.33 -15.58 -41.45
CA ALA A 297 -12.76 -15.41 -41.68
C ALA A 297 -13.45 -16.78 -41.75
N SER A 298 -14.26 -17.11 -40.75
CA SER A 298 -15.16 -18.26 -40.84
C SER A 298 -16.37 -17.88 -41.66
N GLN A 299 -16.46 -18.39 -42.91
CA GLN A 299 -17.63 -18.19 -43.76
C GLN A 299 -18.59 -19.36 -43.60
N PRO A 300 -19.89 -19.08 -43.42
CA PRO A 300 -20.92 -20.13 -43.47
C PRO A 300 -20.95 -20.80 -44.81
N ALA A 301 -21.35 -22.08 -44.84
CA ALA A 301 -21.53 -22.80 -46.07
C ALA A 301 -22.58 -22.10 -47.00
N PRO A 302 -22.46 -22.17 -48.33
CA PRO A 302 -23.43 -21.59 -49.24
C PRO A 302 -24.86 -22.04 -48.88
N PHE A 303 -25.80 -21.07 -48.77
CA PHE A 303 -27.20 -21.25 -48.41
C PHE A 303 -27.49 -21.50 -46.91
N SER A 304 -26.53 -21.31 -45.96
CA SER A 304 -26.82 -21.29 -44.52
C SER A 304 -27.15 -19.88 -44.06
N GLN A 305 -27.98 -19.75 -42.98
CA GLN A 305 -28.36 -18.46 -42.37
C GLN A 305 -27.34 -17.99 -41.30
N GLY A 306 -26.05 -18.27 -41.48
CA GLY A 306 -25.01 -17.85 -40.57
C GLY A 306 -24.37 -16.52 -40.99
N GLU A 307 -23.89 -15.72 -40.01
CA GLU A 307 -23.10 -14.51 -40.24
C GLU A 307 -21.61 -14.84 -40.36
N THR A 308 -20.89 -14.08 -41.20
CA THR A 308 -19.42 -14.18 -41.29
C THR A 308 -18.78 -13.59 -40.04
N VAL A 309 -18.07 -14.37 -39.24
CA VAL A 309 -17.34 -13.93 -38.07
C VAL A 309 -15.85 -13.97 -38.41
N VAL A 310 -15.16 -12.84 -38.21
CA VAL A 310 -13.71 -12.74 -38.32
C VAL A 310 -13.14 -13.07 -36.95
N LEU A 311 -12.45 -14.19 -36.82
CA LEU A 311 -11.76 -14.62 -35.63
C LEU A 311 -10.28 -14.24 -35.77
N PRO A 312 -9.72 -13.47 -34.80
CA PRO A 312 -8.29 -13.20 -34.80
C PRO A 312 -7.53 -14.52 -34.50
N ARG A 313 -6.51 -14.80 -35.28
CA ARG A 313 -5.60 -15.92 -35.07
C ARG A 313 -4.18 -15.42 -35.08
N THR A 314 -3.42 -15.75 -34.05
CA THR A 314 -2.00 -15.42 -33.93
C THR A 314 -1.16 -16.68 -33.96
N ASP A 315 -0.16 -16.72 -34.82
CA ASP A 315 0.81 -17.80 -34.88
C ASP A 315 2.13 -17.32 -34.25
N VAL A 316 2.64 -18.04 -33.30
CA VAL A 316 4.00 -17.87 -32.74
C VAL A 316 4.87 -18.99 -33.26
N SER A 317 5.87 -18.68 -34.06
CA SER A 317 6.88 -19.64 -34.44
C SER A 317 8.23 -19.32 -33.83
N VAL A 318 8.83 -20.31 -33.22
CA VAL A 318 10.20 -20.23 -32.64
C VAL A 318 11.03 -21.25 -33.44
N SER A 319 12.13 -20.78 -34.00
CA SER A 319 13.07 -21.62 -34.74
C SER A 319 14.42 -21.62 -34.06
N GLU A 320 14.80 -22.76 -33.51
CA GLU A 320 16.19 -23.10 -33.22
C GLU A 320 16.67 -24.03 -34.35
N ASP A 321 17.95 -23.99 -34.70
CA ASP A 321 18.52 -24.61 -35.90
C ASP A 321 18.26 -26.13 -36.11
N ASN A 322 17.37 -26.74 -35.25
CA ASN A 322 17.00 -28.16 -35.38
C ASN A 322 15.66 -28.60 -34.78
N MET A 323 14.61 -27.78 -34.66
CA MET A 323 13.30 -28.28 -34.14
C MET A 323 12.08 -27.73 -34.87
N GLN A 324 11.06 -28.63 -35.01
CA GLN A 324 9.83 -28.42 -35.77
C GLN A 324 8.77 -27.61 -35.02
N LEU A 325 8.04 -26.78 -35.77
CA LEU A 325 6.98 -25.86 -35.40
C LEU A 325 5.80 -26.48 -34.60
N GLY A 326 5.39 -25.81 -33.53
CA GLY A 326 4.06 -25.96 -32.91
C GLY A 326 3.23 -24.71 -33.12
N VAL A 327 1.98 -24.86 -33.56
CA VAL A 327 1.01 -23.81 -33.82
C VAL A 327 0.15 -23.62 -32.56
N LEU A 328 0.07 -22.39 -32.02
CA LEU A 328 -0.86 -22.02 -30.95
C LEU A 328 -1.90 -21.05 -31.50
N GLU A 329 -3.17 -21.30 -31.21
CA GLU A 329 -4.32 -20.52 -31.67
C GLU A 329 -4.69 -19.42 -30.63
N GLU A 330 -5.06 -18.23 -31.13
CA GLU A 330 -5.52 -17.01 -30.48
C GLU A 330 -4.41 -16.03 -30.01
N SER A 331 -4.76 -14.72 -30.05
CA SER A 331 -3.86 -13.60 -29.71
C SER A 331 -2.97 -13.95 -28.51
N VAL A 332 -1.66 -14.02 -28.74
CA VAL A 332 -0.72 -14.53 -27.72
C VAL A 332 -0.73 -13.59 -26.53
N SER A 333 -1.23 -14.10 -25.41
CA SER A 333 -0.99 -13.44 -24.14
C SER A 333 0.51 -13.51 -23.83
N LEU A 334 1.04 -12.51 -23.15
CA LEU A 334 2.45 -12.54 -22.74
C LEU A 334 2.77 -13.82 -21.92
N SER A 335 1.78 -14.37 -21.19
CA SER A 335 1.95 -15.63 -20.44
C SER A 335 2.30 -16.79 -21.36
N GLN A 336 1.62 -16.94 -22.50
CA GLN A 336 1.91 -18.00 -23.46
C GLN A 336 3.31 -17.87 -24.09
N LEU A 337 3.74 -16.62 -24.34
CA LEU A 337 5.10 -16.36 -24.80
C LEU A 337 6.13 -16.75 -23.76
N VAL A 338 5.92 -16.34 -22.48
CA VAL A 338 6.82 -16.69 -21.37
C VAL A 338 6.85 -18.18 -21.12
N ASP A 339 5.71 -18.87 -21.17
CA ASP A 339 5.63 -20.33 -21.03
C ASP A 339 6.39 -21.04 -22.16
N GLY A 340 6.27 -20.54 -23.39
CA GLY A 340 7.03 -21.03 -24.55
C GLY A 340 8.54 -20.85 -24.38
N LEU A 341 8.97 -19.68 -23.90
CA LEU A 341 10.38 -19.40 -23.62
C LEU A 341 10.94 -20.28 -22.48
N ASN A 342 10.15 -20.48 -21.42
CA ASN A 342 10.50 -21.36 -20.31
C ASN A 342 10.63 -22.82 -20.78
N ALA A 343 9.70 -23.29 -21.63
CA ALA A 343 9.77 -24.66 -22.19
C ALA A 343 11.02 -24.90 -23.02
N MET A 344 11.57 -23.84 -23.62
CA MET A 344 12.83 -23.89 -24.38
C MET A 344 14.09 -23.73 -23.52
N GLY A 345 13.92 -23.52 -22.20
CA GLY A 345 15.06 -23.39 -21.29
C GLY A 345 15.77 -22.02 -21.33
N VAL A 346 15.10 -20.97 -21.84
CA VAL A 346 15.64 -19.61 -21.81
C VAL A 346 15.82 -19.14 -20.37
N SER A 347 17.00 -18.58 -20.06
CA SER A 347 17.25 -18.14 -18.70
C SER A 347 16.38 -16.91 -18.32
N PRO A 348 16.06 -16.70 -17.02
CA PRO A 348 15.29 -15.53 -16.59
C PRO A 348 15.89 -14.20 -17.04
N ARG A 349 17.20 -14.06 -17.06
CA ARG A 349 17.89 -12.86 -17.54
C ARG A 349 17.73 -12.61 -19.05
N ASP A 350 17.81 -13.67 -19.83
CA ASP A 350 17.60 -13.58 -21.26
C ASP A 350 16.15 -13.22 -21.57
N MET A 351 15.19 -13.78 -20.81
CA MET A 351 13.76 -13.44 -20.90
C MET A 351 13.50 -11.96 -20.65
N ILE A 352 14.15 -11.38 -19.62
CA ILE A 352 14.07 -9.94 -19.32
C ILE A 352 14.54 -9.13 -20.53
N THR A 353 15.70 -9.49 -21.10
CA THR A 353 16.28 -8.81 -22.27
C THR A 353 15.35 -8.90 -23.49
N ILE A 354 14.72 -10.07 -23.70
CA ILE A 354 13.75 -10.28 -24.77
C ILE A 354 12.51 -9.39 -24.56
N LEU A 355 11.94 -9.36 -23.36
CA LEU A 355 10.77 -8.53 -23.05
C LEU A 355 11.05 -7.03 -23.18
N GLN A 356 12.22 -6.58 -22.76
CA GLN A 356 12.68 -5.20 -22.96
C GLN A 356 12.83 -4.86 -24.45
N ALA A 357 13.36 -5.79 -25.24
CA ALA A 357 13.48 -5.61 -26.69
C ALA A 357 12.10 -5.55 -27.39
N ILE A 358 11.14 -6.41 -26.98
CA ILE A 358 9.75 -6.38 -27.47
C ILE A 358 9.09 -5.04 -27.16
N LYS A 359 9.30 -4.52 -25.92
CA LYS A 359 8.79 -3.21 -25.53
C LYS A 359 9.42 -2.08 -26.34
N ALA A 360 10.75 -2.11 -26.52
CA ALA A 360 11.47 -1.12 -27.32
C ALA A 360 11.04 -1.11 -28.79
N ALA A 361 10.68 -2.28 -29.33
CA ALA A 361 10.09 -2.42 -30.66
C ALA A 361 8.62 -1.92 -30.75
N GLY A 362 8.00 -1.54 -29.61
CA GLY A 362 6.60 -1.10 -29.57
C GLY A 362 5.57 -2.22 -29.68
N ALA A 363 6.00 -3.48 -29.65
CA ALA A 363 5.13 -4.63 -29.79
C ALA A 363 4.47 -5.06 -28.46
N LEU A 364 4.94 -4.57 -27.32
CA LEU A 364 4.35 -4.80 -26.01
C LEU A 364 3.59 -3.55 -25.54
N GLN A 365 2.28 -3.66 -25.42
CA GLN A 365 1.38 -2.61 -24.94
C GLN A 365 1.24 -2.70 -23.41
N ALA A 366 2.36 -2.66 -22.70
CA ALA A 366 2.41 -2.73 -21.23
C ALA A 366 3.57 -1.92 -20.66
N GLU A 367 3.43 -1.53 -19.39
CA GLU A 367 4.53 -0.96 -18.61
C GLU A 367 5.40 -2.10 -18.06
N ILE A 368 6.72 -1.98 -18.19
CA ILE A 368 7.66 -2.91 -17.54
C ILE A 368 8.31 -2.18 -16.37
N GLU A 369 8.19 -2.77 -15.19
CA GLU A 369 8.83 -2.33 -13.94
C GLU A 369 9.82 -3.40 -13.50
N VAL A 370 11.06 -3.01 -13.23
CA VAL A 370 12.14 -3.89 -12.78
C VAL A 370 12.41 -3.59 -11.32
N LEU A 371 12.41 -4.64 -10.45
CA LEU A 371 12.66 -4.57 -9.01
C LEU A 371 14.08 -5.00 -8.67
#